data_7147a8c2252f2c1a4739f7d2ee7beb99
#
_entry.id   7147a8c2252f2c1a4739f7d2ee7beb99
#
_cell.length_a   1.000
_cell.length_b   1.000
_cell.length_c   1.000
_cell.angle_alpha   90.00
_cell.angle_beta   90.00
_cell.angle_gamma   90.00
#
_symmetry.space_group_name_H-M   'P 1'
#
loop_
_entity.id
_entity.type
_entity.pdbx_description
1 polymer ?
#
loop_
_entity_poly.entity_id
_entity_poly.type
_entity_poly.pdbx_seq_one_letter_code
_entity_poly.pdbx_strand_id
1 'polypeptide(L)'
;VRAPSIGELFNPQSQNFATFNDPCNTRVTNTNRPSTAADVALRQANCAALGIPADWVDDYTSNRPGLSGGNPNLRPESADTVSFGAVWQPEFVRGLGVSVDYWRVTLHDAIGAVSAQTNATRCVDSPGGVTNNFFCDQIFRAPVGGYNDPQGRAFPAYSVYDWIALNENLAKS
;
A
#
# COMPACT_ATOMS: atom_id res chain seq x y z
N VAL A 1 -18.26 13.61 6.22
CA VAL A 1 -18.39 12.15 6.20
C VAL A 1 -18.79 11.71 4.80
N ARG A 2 -18.07 10.74 4.21
CA ARG A 2 -18.41 10.11 2.93
C ARG A 2 -18.66 8.62 3.17
N ALA A 3 -19.83 8.13 2.83
CA ALA A 3 -20.10 6.70 2.83
C ALA A 3 -19.34 6.02 1.67
N PRO A 4 -18.93 4.76 1.84
CA PRO A 4 -18.41 3.97 0.73
C PRO A 4 -19.43 3.88 -0.40
N SER A 5 -19.01 3.93 -1.64
CA SER A 5 -19.87 3.69 -2.80
C SER A 5 -20.23 2.20 -2.92
N ILE A 6 -21.30 1.89 -3.67
CA ILE A 6 -21.69 0.51 -3.94
C ILE A 6 -20.56 -0.27 -4.62
N GLY A 7 -19.81 0.36 -5.53
CA GLY A 7 -18.68 -0.27 -6.20
C GLY A 7 -17.51 -0.55 -5.25
N GLU A 8 -17.22 0.34 -4.30
CA GLU A 8 -16.18 0.12 -3.29
C GLU A 8 -16.53 -1.04 -2.34
N LEU A 9 -17.81 -1.23 -2.04
CA LEU A 9 -18.28 -2.29 -1.15
C LEU A 9 -18.46 -3.63 -1.89
N PHE A 10 -19.13 -3.62 -3.03
CA PHE A 10 -19.71 -4.82 -3.63
C PHE A 10 -19.22 -5.10 -5.06
N ASN A 11 -18.19 -4.40 -5.54
CA ASN A 11 -17.59 -4.80 -6.81
C ASN A 11 -17.15 -6.26 -6.72
N PRO A 12 -17.59 -7.15 -7.63
CA PRO A 12 -17.25 -8.57 -7.55
C PRO A 12 -15.73 -8.76 -7.49
N GLN A 13 -15.30 -9.60 -6.56
CA GLN A 13 -13.90 -10.01 -6.53
C GLN A 13 -13.62 -10.86 -7.76
N SER A 14 -12.63 -10.45 -8.51
CA SER A 14 -12.23 -11.12 -9.74
C SER A 14 -10.73 -11.39 -9.76
N GLN A 15 -10.35 -12.46 -10.46
CA GLN A 15 -8.95 -12.72 -10.72
C GLN A 15 -8.36 -11.61 -11.59
N ASN A 16 -7.23 -11.11 -11.17
CA ASN A 16 -6.45 -10.12 -11.89
C ASN A 16 -4.98 -10.55 -11.94
N PHE A 17 -4.19 -9.90 -12.79
CA PHE A 17 -2.78 -10.20 -12.98
C PHE A 17 -1.96 -8.92 -12.81
N ALA A 18 -0.99 -8.93 -11.92
CA ALA A 18 -0.14 -7.78 -11.66
C ALA A 18 1.31 -8.04 -12.04
N THR A 19 1.93 -7.06 -12.67
CA THR A 19 3.39 -6.99 -12.74
C THR A 19 3.90 -6.66 -11.33
N PHE A 20 4.91 -7.39 -10.88
CA PHE A 20 5.34 -7.34 -9.51
C PHE A 20 6.87 -7.32 -9.42
N ASN A 21 7.40 -6.31 -8.75
CA ASN A 21 8.81 -6.22 -8.41
C ASN A 21 8.97 -6.54 -6.92
N ASP A 22 9.40 -7.77 -6.62
CA ASP A 22 9.50 -8.18 -5.23
C ASP A 22 10.51 -7.31 -4.47
N PRO A 23 10.09 -6.65 -3.37
CA PRO A 23 10.98 -5.80 -2.60
C PRO A 23 12.13 -6.55 -1.91
N CYS A 24 12.02 -7.89 -1.74
CA CYS A 24 13.08 -8.75 -1.22
C CYS A 24 14.05 -9.24 -2.30
N ASN A 25 13.77 -9.01 -3.57
CA ASN A 25 14.64 -9.43 -4.67
C ASN A 25 15.91 -8.58 -4.71
N THR A 26 17.08 -9.21 -4.64
CA THR A 26 18.38 -8.52 -4.60
C THR A 26 18.87 -8.03 -5.96
N ARG A 27 18.39 -8.61 -7.07
CA ARG A 27 18.82 -8.27 -8.42
C ARG A 27 18.23 -6.96 -8.96
N VAL A 28 17.16 -6.46 -8.34
CA VAL A 28 16.39 -5.37 -8.94
C VAL A 28 17.02 -4.01 -8.65
N THR A 29 17.31 -3.27 -9.70
CA THR A 29 17.38 -1.80 -9.71
C THR A 29 15.99 -1.25 -9.40
N ASN A 30 15.56 -1.41 -8.14
CA ASN A 30 14.19 -1.15 -7.71
C ASN A 30 13.95 0.35 -7.66
N THR A 31 13.00 0.84 -8.44
CA THR A 31 12.43 2.18 -8.29
C THR A 31 11.81 2.39 -6.90
N ASN A 32 11.52 1.30 -6.18
CA ASN A 32 10.97 1.26 -4.82
C ASN A 32 12.03 0.92 -3.75
N ARG A 33 13.31 1.11 -4.03
CA ARG A 33 14.36 0.89 -3.03
C ARG A 33 14.27 1.96 -1.95
N PRO A 34 14.36 1.60 -0.67
CA PRO A 34 14.43 2.56 0.41
C PRO A 34 15.60 3.54 0.23
N SER A 35 15.38 4.81 0.60
CA SER A 35 16.34 5.88 0.38
C SER A 35 17.45 5.93 1.43
N THR A 36 17.21 5.40 2.62
CA THR A 36 18.17 5.41 3.73
C THR A 36 18.76 4.02 4.00
N ALA A 37 19.97 3.99 4.56
CA ALA A 37 20.61 2.74 4.96
C ALA A 37 19.82 2.01 6.07
N ALA A 38 19.16 2.77 6.96
CA ALA A 38 18.34 2.21 8.02
C ALA A 38 17.10 1.48 7.47
N ASP A 39 16.43 2.08 6.48
CA ASP A 39 15.25 1.46 5.84
C ASP A 39 15.65 0.23 5.01
N VAL A 40 16.83 0.25 4.38
CA VAL A 40 17.38 -0.94 3.69
C VAL A 40 17.63 -2.07 4.67
N ALA A 41 18.23 -1.78 5.83
CA ALA A 41 18.48 -2.77 6.87
C ALA A 41 17.17 -3.33 7.46
N LEU A 42 16.17 -2.47 7.68
CA LEU A 42 14.84 -2.87 8.12
C LEU A 42 14.18 -3.83 7.13
N ARG A 43 14.17 -3.48 5.84
CA ARG A 43 13.62 -4.35 4.77
C ARG A 43 14.33 -5.69 4.74
N GLN A 44 15.67 -5.72 4.81
CA GLN A 44 16.45 -6.96 4.82
C GLN A 44 16.11 -7.84 6.02
N ALA A 45 15.98 -7.25 7.21
CA ALA A 45 15.58 -7.95 8.43
C ALA A 45 14.17 -8.56 8.29
N ASN A 46 13.23 -7.80 7.74
CA ASN A 46 11.86 -8.27 7.51
C ASN A 46 11.78 -9.36 6.42
N CYS A 47 12.55 -9.25 5.34
CA CYS A 47 12.65 -10.31 4.34
C CYS A 47 13.24 -11.60 4.94
N ALA A 48 14.28 -11.50 5.77
CA ALA A 48 14.83 -12.64 6.50
C ALA A 48 13.82 -13.26 7.47
N ALA A 49 13.01 -12.44 8.15
CA ALA A 49 11.92 -12.92 9.02
C ALA A 49 10.82 -13.68 8.27
N LEU A 50 10.63 -13.41 6.97
CA LEU A 50 9.78 -14.20 6.06
C LEU A 50 10.47 -15.49 5.58
N GLY A 51 11.67 -15.77 6.02
CA GLY A 51 12.47 -16.94 5.63
C GLY A 51 13.17 -16.80 4.27
N ILE A 52 13.19 -15.60 3.68
CA ILE A 52 13.79 -15.36 2.36
C ILE A 52 15.32 -15.19 2.53
N PRO A 53 16.16 -15.95 1.79
CA PRO A 53 17.62 -15.81 1.84
C PRO A 53 18.07 -14.40 1.42
N ALA A 54 19.17 -13.93 2.01
CA ALA A 54 19.69 -12.58 1.75
C ALA A 54 20.19 -12.36 0.31
N ASP A 55 20.53 -13.42 -0.39
CA ASP A 55 21.00 -13.45 -1.78
C ASP A 55 19.90 -13.90 -2.76
N TRP A 56 18.68 -14.04 -2.29
CA TRP A 56 17.56 -14.52 -3.12
C TRP A 56 17.29 -13.62 -4.31
N VAL A 57 17.04 -14.26 -5.44
CA VAL A 57 16.65 -13.62 -6.69
C VAL A 57 15.32 -14.18 -7.14
N ASP A 58 14.40 -13.29 -7.50
CA ASP A 58 13.12 -13.68 -8.08
C ASP A 58 13.28 -13.92 -9.58
N ASP A 59 13.30 -15.17 -9.98
CA ASP A 59 13.41 -15.57 -11.39
C ASP A 59 12.03 -15.67 -12.09
N TYR A 60 10.93 -15.42 -11.36
CA TYR A 60 9.60 -15.43 -11.97
C TYR A 60 9.31 -14.11 -12.68
N THR A 61 9.26 -14.12 -14.00
CA THR A 61 9.17 -12.92 -14.85
C THR A 61 7.77 -12.63 -15.36
N SER A 62 6.82 -13.54 -15.16
CA SER A 62 5.43 -13.36 -15.63
C SER A 62 4.59 -12.58 -14.63
N ASN A 63 3.44 -12.06 -15.09
CA ASN A 63 2.47 -11.44 -14.21
C ASN A 63 1.94 -12.46 -13.20
N ARG A 64 1.81 -12.02 -11.95
CA ARG A 64 1.30 -12.86 -10.86
C ARG A 64 -0.21 -12.74 -10.75
N PRO A 65 -0.90 -13.87 -10.60
CA PRO A 65 -2.34 -13.87 -10.34
C PRO A 65 -2.63 -13.31 -8.96
N GLY A 66 -3.85 -12.85 -8.78
CA GLY A 66 -4.36 -12.42 -7.50
C GLY A 66 -5.80 -11.97 -7.61
N LEU A 67 -6.36 -11.48 -6.53
CA LEU A 67 -7.73 -11.01 -6.43
C LEU A 67 -7.79 -9.51 -6.23
N SER A 68 -8.67 -8.84 -6.98
CA SER A 68 -9.03 -7.45 -6.74
C SER A 68 -10.55 -7.30 -6.72
N GLY A 69 -11.06 -6.32 -5.97
CA GLY A 69 -12.51 -6.10 -5.89
C GLY A 69 -12.90 -5.18 -4.75
N GLY A 70 -14.21 -5.14 -4.48
CA GLY A 70 -14.79 -4.39 -3.36
C GLY A 70 -14.54 -5.08 -2.02
N ASN A 71 -14.76 -4.31 -0.95
CA ASN A 71 -14.66 -4.80 0.42
C ASN A 71 -15.91 -4.38 1.21
N PRO A 72 -16.79 -5.32 1.57
CA PRO A 72 -18.03 -5.01 2.29
C PRO A 72 -17.80 -4.53 3.73
N ASN A 73 -16.57 -4.64 4.25
CA ASN A 73 -16.21 -4.24 5.61
C ASN A 73 -15.69 -2.79 5.71
N LEU A 74 -15.78 -2.00 4.62
CA LEU A 74 -15.34 -0.61 4.62
C LEU A 74 -16.16 0.25 5.58
N ARG A 75 -15.45 1.11 6.32
CA ARG A 75 -16.02 2.15 7.16
C ARG A 75 -16.16 3.46 6.37
N PRO A 76 -17.12 4.33 6.74
CA PRO A 76 -17.21 5.65 6.14
C PRO A 76 -15.96 6.49 6.40
N GLU A 77 -15.55 7.26 5.38
CA GLU A 77 -14.53 8.30 5.56
C GLU A 77 -15.10 9.46 6.38
N SER A 78 -14.27 10.05 7.21
CA SER A 78 -14.59 11.30 7.90
C SER A 78 -13.49 12.34 7.71
N ALA A 79 -13.85 13.60 7.78
CA ALA A 79 -12.89 14.69 7.70
C ALA A 79 -13.20 15.74 8.76
N ASP A 80 -12.14 16.19 9.43
CA ASP A 80 -12.17 17.33 10.33
C ASP A 80 -11.56 18.52 9.60
N THR A 81 -12.32 19.63 9.54
CA THR A 81 -11.87 20.84 8.90
C THR A 81 -11.82 21.97 9.91
N VAL A 82 -10.68 22.62 10.00
CA VAL A 82 -10.49 23.86 10.76
C VAL A 82 -10.11 24.96 9.78
N SER A 83 -10.82 26.07 9.82
CA SER A 83 -10.49 27.26 9.02
C SER A 83 -10.63 28.51 9.87
N PHE A 84 -9.72 29.45 9.67
CA PHE A 84 -9.83 30.80 10.20
C PHE A 84 -9.21 31.78 9.23
N GLY A 85 -9.81 32.97 9.12
CA GLY A 85 -9.34 34.03 8.25
C GLY A 85 -9.38 35.38 8.94
N ALA A 86 -8.54 36.26 8.48
CA ALA A 86 -8.50 37.64 8.90
C ALA A 86 -8.47 38.56 7.67
N VAL A 87 -9.27 39.61 7.70
CA VAL A 87 -9.27 40.68 6.68
C VAL A 87 -8.84 41.97 7.37
N TRP A 88 -7.85 42.61 6.79
CA TRP A 88 -7.36 43.89 7.28
C TRP A 88 -7.49 44.97 6.20
N GLN A 89 -8.19 46.03 6.52
CA GLN A 89 -8.40 47.20 5.64
C GLN A 89 -8.00 48.46 6.40
N PRO A 90 -6.73 48.92 6.28
CA PRO A 90 -6.22 50.05 7.00
C PRO A 90 -6.82 51.37 6.44
N GLU A 91 -7.37 52.22 7.30
CA GLU A 91 -7.95 53.51 6.93
C GLU A 91 -6.92 54.47 6.33
N PHE A 92 -5.65 54.33 6.70
CA PHE A 92 -4.56 55.20 6.25
C PHE A 92 -4.08 54.94 4.82
N VAL A 93 -4.53 53.82 4.19
CA VAL A 93 -4.26 53.52 2.77
C VAL A 93 -5.55 53.19 2.06
N ARG A 94 -6.07 54.14 1.33
CA ARG A 94 -7.35 53.96 0.58
C ARG A 94 -7.18 52.87 -0.50
N GLY A 95 -8.11 51.91 -0.49
CA GLY A 95 -8.17 50.86 -1.49
C GLY A 95 -7.26 49.66 -1.21
N LEU A 96 -6.55 49.64 -0.08
CA LEU A 96 -5.80 48.46 0.34
C LEU A 96 -6.69 47.52 1.17
N GLY A 97 -6.81 46.29 0.75
CA GLY A 97 -7.38 45.18 1.49
C GLY A 97 -6.43 43.97 1.46
N VAL A 98 -6.15 43.46 2.63
CA VAL A 98 -5.34 42.23 2.79
C VAL A 98 -6.19 41.20 3.49
N SER A 99 -6.28 39.99 2.90
CA SER A 99 -6.88 38.80 3.54
C SER A 99 -5.85 37.72 3.71
N VAL A 100 -5.91 37.05 4.84
CA VAL A 100 -5.11 35.84 5.13
C VAL A 100 -6.07 34.78 5.65
N ASP A 101 -6.09 33.65 4.97
CA ASP A 101 -6.93 32.52 5.33
C ASP A 101 -6.04 31.30 5.60
N TYR A 102 -6.25 30.67 6.75
CA TYR A 102 -5.66 29.38 7.08
C TYR A 102 -6.75 28.32 7.08
N TRP A 103 -6.46 27.18 6.45
CA TRP A 103 -7.34 26.03 6.50
C TRP A 103 -6.51 24.75 6.69
N ARG A 104 -7.08 23.80 7.40
CA ARG A 104 -6.53 22.46 7.60
C ARG A 104 -7.65 21.44 7.50
N VAL A 105 -7.45 20.46 6.64
CA VAL A 105 -8.35 19.31 6.51
C VAL A 105 -7.57 18.07 6.94
N THR A 106 -8.14 17.30 7.85
CA THR A 106 -7.59 16.01 8.27
C THR A 106 -8.60 14.94 7.87
N LEU A 107 -8.18 14.03 7.00
CA LEU A 107 -9.02 12.92 6.54
C LEU A 107 -8.73 11.66 7.36
N HIS A 108 -9.78 10.98 7.78
CA HIS A 108 -9.74 9.74 8.54
C HIS A 108 -10.41 8.62 7.75
N ASP A 109 -9.88 7.40 7.86
CA ASP A 109 -10.41 6.21 7.21
C ASP A 109 -10.61 6.38 5.69
N ALA A 110 -9.72 7.13 5.02
CA ALA A 110 -9.79 7.33 3.57
C ALA A 110 -9.88 5.99 2.84
N ILE A 111 -10.86 5.86 1.94
CA ILE A 111 -11.05 4.63 1.17
C ILE A 111 -10.16 4.68 -0.07
N GLY A 112 -9.37 3.64 -0.27
CA GLY A 112 -8.51 3.53 -1.44
C GLY A 112 -8.20 2.09 -1.81
N ALA A 113 -7.92 1.87 -3.09
CA ALA A 113 -7.40 0.59 -3.57
C ALA A 113 -5.89 0.52 -3.31
N VAL A 114 -5.46 -0.53 -2.63
CA VAL A 114 -4.03 -0.77 -2.38
C VAL A 114 -3.54 -1.79 -3.40
N SER A 115 -2.53 -1.43 -4.19
CA SER A 115 -1.99 -2.35 -5.19
C SER A 115 -1.20 -3.50 -4.54
N ALA A 116 -1.09 -4.64 -5.24
CA ALA A 116 -0.25 -5.77 -4.82
C ALA A 116 1.20 -5.34 -4.52
N GLN A 117 1.77 -4.47 -5.36
CA GLN A 117 3.11 -3.91 -5.16
C GLN A 117 3.21 -3.10 -3.86
N THR A 118 2.19 -2.28 -3.57
CA THR A 118 2.15 -1.48 -2.34
C THR A 118 2.03 -2.38 -1.11
N ASN A 119 1.20 -3.43 -1.16
CA ASN A 119 1.07 -4.40 -0.08
C ASN A 119 2.42 -5.08 0.21
N ALA A 120 3.10 -5.57 -0.82
CA ALA A 120 4.40 -6.21 -0.64
C ALA A 120 5.46 -5.26 -0.08
N THR A 121 5.50 -4.02 -0.56
CA THR A 121 6.45 -3.02 -0.06
C THR A 121 6.17 -2.67 1.39
N ARG A 122 4.91 -2.37 1.74
CA ARG A 122 4.51 -2.05 3.12
C ARG A 122 4.66 -3.22 4.09
N CYS A 123 4.54 -4.46 3.60
CA CYS A 123 4.81 -5.65 4.40
C CYS A 123 6.24 -5.63 4.93
N VAL A 124 7.23 -5.42 4.06
CA VAL A 124 8.64 -5.53 4.44
C VAL A 124 9.28 -4.23 4.91
N ASP A 125 8.65 -3.09 4.66
CA ASP A 125 9.12 -1.77 5.17
C ASP A 125 8.47 -1.38 6.50
N SER A 126 7.67 -2.27 7.09
CA SER A 126 6.99 -2.00 8.35
C SER A 126 7.95 -2.02 9.53
N PRO A 127 8.03 -0.94 10.33
CA PRO A 127 8.82 -0.93 11.58
C PRO A 127 8.32 -1.94 12.62
N GLY A 128 7.04 -2.34 12.54
CA GLY A 128 6.43 -3.36 13.39
C GLY A 128 6.76 -4.80 13.01
N GLY A 129 7.56 -5.02 11.98
CA GLY A 129 7.89 -6.35 11.46
C GLY A 129 6.81 -6.95 10.57
N VAL A 130 6.97 -8.24 10.27
CA VAL A 130 6.09 -8.98 9.34
C VAL A 130 5.01 -9.80 10.03
N THR A 131 5.12 -10.01 11.35
CA THR A 131 4.15 -10.77 12.13
C THR A 131 2.94 -9.91 12.49
N ASN A 132 1.72 -10.44 12.30
CA ASN A 132 0.47 -9.69 12.49
C ASN A 132 0.41 -8.40 11.67
N ASN A 133 0.97 -8.43 10.49
CA ASN A 133 1.01 -7.30 9.59
C ASN A 133 -0.01 -7.50 8.46
N PHE A 134 -1.04 -6.67 8.46
CA PHE A 134 -2.12 -6.72 7.46
C PHE A 134 -1.61 -6.81 6.03
N PHE A 135 -0.57 -6.03 5.68
CA PHE A 135 -0.05 -6.02 4.32
C PHE A 135 0.68 -7.32 3.94
N CYS A 136 1.30 -8.00 4.93
CA CYS A 136 1.92 -9.30 4.72
C CYS A 136 0.87 -10.40 4.48
N ASP A 137 -0.27 -10.31 5.16
CA ASP A 137 -1.38 -11.26 5.02
C ASP A 137 -2.05 -11.20 3.63
N GLN A 138 -1.79 -10.15 2.86
CA GLN A 138 -2.29 -9.98 1.49
C GLN A 138 -1.34 -10.53 0.41
N ILE A 139 -0.18 -11.05 0.79
CA ILE A 139 0.86 -11.51 -0.14
C ILE A 139 1.22 -12.97 0.17
N PHE A 140 0.96 -13.85 -0.78
CA PHE A 140 1.19 -15.29 -0.62
C PHE A 140 2.47 -15.72 -1.36
N ARG A 141 3.41 -16.31 -0.62
CA ARG A 141 4.71 -16.73 -1.14
C ARG A 141 4.82 -18.23 -1.25
N ALA A 142 5.47 -18.69 -2.31
CA ALA A 142 5.80 -20.09 -2.49
C ALA A 142 6.75 -20.57 -1.37
N PRO A 143 6.56 -21.79 -0.86
CA PRO A 143 7.47 -22.38 0.12
C PRO A 143 8.86 -22.64 -0.49
N VAL A 144 9.81 -23.11 0.35
CA VAL A 144 11.19 -23.43 -0.04
C VAL A 144 11.29 -24.36 -1.26
N GLY A 145 10.33 -25.27 -1.44
CA GLY A 145 10.27 -26.19 -2.59
C GLY A 145 9.61 -25.62 -3.84
N GLY A 146 9.22 -24.36 -3.83
CA GLY A 146 8.36 -23.78 -4.87
C GLY A 146 6.88 -24.17 -4.73
N TYR A 147 6.05 -23.72 -5.65
CA TYR A 147 4.61 -23.98 -5.66
C TYR A 147 4.12 -24.16 -7.10
N ASN A 148 3.28 -25.17 -7.32
CA ASN A 148 2.56 -25.34 -8.57
C ASN A 148 1.08 -25.07 -8.30
N ASP A 149 0.50 -24.12 -9.02
CA ASP A 149 -0.91 -23.81 -8.87
C ASP A 149 -1.82 -24.81 -9.61
N PRO A 150 -3.12 -24.81 -9.34
CA PRO A 150 -4.07 -25.71 -10.01
C PRO A 150 -4.15 -25.51 -11.54
N GLN A 151 -3.65 -24.39 -12.07
CA GLN A 151 -3.59 -24.08 -13.50
C GLN A 151 -2.26 -24.55 -14.13
N GLY A 152 -1.39 -25.21 -13.37
CA GLY A 152 -0.12 -25.73 -13.82
C GLY A 152 1.02 -24.71 -13.95
N ARG A 153 0.86 -23.50 -13.34
CA ARG A 153 1.93 -22.51 -13.28
C ARG A 153 2.89 -22.87 -12.14
N ALA A 154 4.18 -22.89 -12.45
CA ALA A 154 5.22 -23.17 -11.48
C ALA A 154 5.81 -21.86 -10.94
N PHE A 155 5.80 -21.71 -9.62
CA PHE A 155 6.39 -20.56 -8.92
C PHE A 155 7.66 -21.02 -8.19
N PRO A 156 8.81 -20.39 -8.46
CA PRO A 156 10.05 -20.67 -7.73
C PRO A 156 9.91 -20.44 -6.23
N ALA A 157 10.82 -21.00 -5.45
CA ALA A 157 10.87 -20.80 -3.99
C ALA A 157 10.82 -19.31 -3.63
N TYR A 158 10.02 -18.97 -2.63
CA TYR A 158 9.80 -17.63 -2.08
C TYR A 158 9.13 -16.61 -3.02
N SER A 159 8.97 -16.90 -4.32
CA SER A 159 8.23 -16.03 -5.25
C SER A 159 6.79 -15.83 -4.79
N VAL A 160 6.24 -14.65 -5.02
CA VAL A 160 4.81 -14.40 -4.79
C VAL A 160 4.02 -15.15 -5.84
N TYR A 161 3.11 -16.03 -5.41
CA TYR A 161 2.26 -16.82 -6.30
C TYR A 161 0.81 -16.35 -6.33
N ASP A 162 0.39 -15.59 -5.31
CA ASP A 162 -0.95 -15.01 -5.24
C ASP A 162 -0.94 -13.73 -4.41
N TRP A 163 -1.92 -12.86 -4.60
CA TRP A 163 -2.07 -11.61 -3.85
C TRP A 163 -3.53 -11.18 -3.77
N ILE A 164 -3.85 -10.40 -2.74
CA ILE A 164 -5.16 -9.79 -2.55
C ILE A 164 -4.98 -8.26 -2.52
N ALA A 165 -5.79 -7.56 -3.32
CA ALA A 165 -5.81 -6.10 -3.39
C ALA A 165 -7.26 -5.62 -3.43
N LEU A 166 -7.87 -5.48 -2.27
CA LEU A 166 -9.21 -4.95 -2.10
C LEU A 166 -9.15 -3.46 -1.73
N ASN A 167 -10.31 -2.82 -1.78
CA ASN A 167 -10.46 -1.48 -1.21
C ASN A 167 -10.29 -1.54 0.31
N GLU A 168 -9.55 -0.60 0.89
CA GLU A 168 -9.24 -0.55 2.31
C GLU A 168 -9.42 0.85 2.87
N ASN A 169 -9.73 0.94 4.16
CA ASN A 169 -9.65 2.20 4.87
C ASN A 169 -8.18 2.49 5.20
N LEU A 170 -7.62 3.46 4.51
CA LEU A 170 -6.25 3.89 4.71
C LEU A 170 -6.15 4.70 6.01
N ALA A 171 -5.00 4.60 6.67
CA ALA A 171 -4.75 5.38 7.88
C ALA A 171 -4.80 6.89 7.58
N LYS A 172 -4.96 7.68 8.64
CA LYS A 172 -4.99 9.15 8.65
C LYS A 172 -3.91 9.78 7.75
N SER A 173 -4.33 10.61 6.84
CA SER A 173 -3.47 11.48 6.02
C SER A 173 -3.64 12.95 6.41
#